data_76ac947047196962a2172b213c40bc96
#
_entry.id   76ac947047196962a2172b213c40bc96
#
_cell.length_a   1.000
_cell.length_b   1.000
_cell.length_c   1.000
_cell.angle_alpha   90.00
_cell.angle_beta   90.00
_cell.angle_gamma   90.00
#
_symmetry.space_group_name_H-M   'P 1'
#
loop_
_entity.id
_entity.type
_entity.pdbx_description
1 polymer ?
#
loop_
_entity_poly.entity_id
_entity_poly.type
_entity_poly.pdbx_seq_one_letter_code
_entity_poly.pdbx_strand_id
1 'polypeptide(L)'
;MKKLNKVAMLFASAALVTAAGAQTIDNWKNGNNELVWKNGTNELCWRDNFWTPATAAPDCDGAIVPVAAPAPAPVAAPAPPPVVAAPAPAPTPPAATKVTYAADAFFDFNKSVIKPAGKAKLDDLVGKIKDINLEVIIAVGHTDSVGSDAYNQKLSVRRSEAVKAYLVSKGIEKNRVYTEGKGEKQPVADNKTSEGRAKNRRVEIEVVGTRANK
;
A
#
# COMPACT_ATOMS: atom_id res chain seq x y z
N MET A 1 -3.68 -21.57 51.73
CA MET A 1 -4.75 -20.54 51.81
C MET A 1 -4.10 -19.19 51.56
N LYS A 2 -4.10 -18.70 50.36
CA LYS A 2 -3.63 -17.34 50.00
C LYS A 2 -4.79 -16.62 49.33
N LYS A 3 -5.23 -15.53 50.00
CA LYS A 3 -6.36 -14.70 49.59
C LYS A 3 -5.97 -13.86 48.38
N LEU A 4 -6.71 -13.95 47.28
CA LEU A 4 -6.61 -13.04 46.12
C LEU A 4 -7.30 -11.72 46.52
N ASN A 5 -6.54 -10.64 46.55
CA ASN A 5 -7.06 -9.28 46.60
C ASN A 5 -7.49 -8.85 45.21
N LYS A 6 -8.78 -8.64 45.02
CA LYS A 6 -9.34 -7.97 43.84
C LYS A 6 -9.14 -6.47 44.00
N VAL A 7 -8.23 -5.90 43.27
CA VAL A 7 -8.10 -4.45 43.12
C VAL A 7 -9.07 -4.01 42.04
N ALA A 8 -10.15 -3.34 42.45
CA ALA A 8 -11.05 -2.65 41.51
C ALA A 8 -10.41 -1.32 41.13
N MET A 9 -9.97 -1.19 39.88
CA MET A 9 -9.56 0.10 39.31
C MET A 9 -10.80 0.86 38.88
N LEU A 10 -11.13 1.90 39.64
CA LEU A 10 -12.06 2.95 39.25
C LEU A 10 -11.36 3.85 38.21
N PHE A 11 -11.76 3.78 36.96
CA PHE A 11 -11.41 4.78 35.96
C PHE A 11 -12.28 6.02 36.18
N ALA A 12 -11.69 7.05 36.79
CA ALA A 12 -12.27 8.38 36.82
C ALA A 12 -12.11 8.99 35.43
N SER A 13 -13.21 9.07 34.65
CA SER A 13 -13.26 9.82 33.41
C SER A 13 -13.18 11.31 33.76
N ALA A 14 -12.01 11.91 33.64
CA ALA A 14 -11.85 13.35 33.65
C ALA A 14 -12.44 13.91 32.34
N ALA A 15 -13.63 14.51 32.43
CA ALA A 15 -14.16 15.34 31.37
C ALA A 15 -13.23 16.55 31.21
N LEU A 16 -12.44 16.60 30.14
CA LEU A 16 -11.74 17.78 29.71
C LEU A 16 -12.79 18.80 29.21
N VAL A 17 -13.19 19.69 30.10
CA VAL A 17 -13.85 20.93 29.70
C VAL A 17 -12.79 21.74 28.98
N THR A 18 -12.79 21.74 27.67
CA THR A 18 -12.04 22.70 26.87
C THR A 18 -12.65 24.06 27.15
N ALA A 19 -11.95 24.88 27.93
CA ALA A 19 -12.24 26.29 28.03
C ALA A 19 -12.20 26.86 26.60
N ALA A 20 -13.35 27.33 26.10
CA ALA A 20 -13.40 28.13 24.90
C ALA A 20 -12.51 29.34 25.15
N GLY A 21 -11.29 29.32 24.62
CA GLY A 21 -10.40 30.45 24.64
C GLY A 21 -11.13 31.64 24.04
N ALA A 22 -11.11 32.78 24.73
CA ALA A 22 -11.66 34.02 24.21
C ALA A 22 -11.01 34.27 22.85
N GLN A 23 -11.79 34.16 21.75
CA GLN A 23 -11.29 34.45 20.42
C GLN A 23 -10.95 35.96 20.36
N THR A 24 -9.75 36.28 19.98
CA THR A 24 -9.38 37.65 19.70
C THR A 24 -10.19 38.12 18.50
N ILE A 25 -10.95 39.18 18.67
CA ILE A 25 -11.75 39.78 17.60
C ILE A 25 -10.92 40.88 16.93
N ASP A 26 -10.64 40.71 15.65
CA ASP A 26 -9.78 41.58 14.84
C ASP A 26 -10.62 42.62 14.04
N ASN A 27 -11.72 43.07 14.61
CA ASN A 27 -12.47 44.21 14.17
C ASN A 27 -12.21 45.41 15.08
N TRP A 28 -12.23 46.64 14.51
CA TRP A 28 -12.06 47.86 15.28
C TRP A 28 -13.23 48.02 16.26
N LYS A 29 -12.92 48.27 17.54
CA LYS A 29 -13.87 48.45 18.64
C LYS A 29 -13.80 49.83 19.26
N ASN A 30 -14.87 50.20 19.99
CA ASN A 30 -14.85 51.45 20.78
C ASN A 30 -13.86 51.32 21.97
N GLY A 31 -13.59 52.43 22.64
CA GLY A 31 -12.65 52.48 23.77
C GLY A 31 -13.02 51.59 24.96
N ASN A 32 -14.27 51.12 25.06
CA ASN A 32 -14.73 50.19 26.11
C ASN A 32 -14.74 48.72 25.63
N ASN A 33 -14.31 48.44 24.41
CA ASN A 33 -14.23 47.10 23.82
C ASN A 33 -15.59 46.42 23.55
N GLU A 34 -16.69 47.17 23.60
CA GLU A 34 -18.05 46.63 23.58
C GLU A 34 -18.72 46.72 22.19
N LEU A 35 -18.41 47.74 21.41
CA LEU A 35 -19.03 48.02 20.13
C LEU A 35 -18.03 47.96 18.99
N VAL A 36 -18.37 47.19 17.93
CA VAL A 36 -17.59 47.14 16.71
C VAL A 36 -17.93 48.35 15.83
N TRP A 37 -16.93 49.03 15.29
CA TRP A 37 -17.14 50.14 14.40
C TRP A 37 -17.64 49.65 13.03
N LYS A 38 -18.74 50.24 12.55
CA LYS A 38 -19.35 49.95 11.25
C LYS A 38 -19.31 51.18 10.34
N ASN A 39 -19.45 50.92 9.03
CA ASN A 39 -19.60 52.00 8.06
C ASN A 39 -20.92 52.78 8.24
N GLY A 40 -21.08 53.88 7.53
CA GLY A 40 -22.28 54.74 7.63
C GLY A 40 -23.59 54.05 7.19
N THR A 41 -23.55 52.91 6.48
CA THR A 41 -24.73 52.09 6.13
C THR A 41 -24.99 50.97 7.13
N ASN A 42 -24.12 50.81 8.13
CA ASN A 42 -24.22 49.78 9.19
C ASN A 42 -24.05 48.33 8.69
N GLU A 43 -23.57 48.12 7.48
CA GLU A 43 -23.47 46.82 6.81
C GLU A 43 -22.06 46.22 6.91
N LEU A 44 -21.02 47.04 6.89
CA LEU A 44 -19.62 46.63 6.86
C LEU A 44 -18.89 47.02 8.15
N CYS A 45 -18.25 46.06 8.81
CA CYS A 45 -17.43 46.31 9.98
C CYS A 45 -16.01 46.72 9.58
N TRP A 46 -15.44 47.68 10.33
CA TRP A 46 -14.04 48.06 10.13
C TRP A 46 -13.12 46.94 10.59
N ARG A 47 -12.18 46.57 9.73
CA ARG A 47 -11.23 45.47 9.91
C ARG A 47 -9.85 45.99 10.18
N ASP A 48 -9.10 45.32 11.05
CA ASP A 48 -7.67 45.58 11.21
C ASP A 48 -6.85 44.72 10.20
N ASN A 49 -5.52 44.89 10.25
CA ASN A 49 -4.61 44.16 9.34
C ASN A 49 -4.49 42.67 9.60
N PHE A 50 -5.04 42.17 10.71
CA PHE A 50 -4.99 40.78 11.12
C PHE A 50 -6.34 40.08 10.98
N TRP A 51 -7.35 40.80 10.48
CA TRP A 51 -8.70 40.29 10.34
C TRP A 51 -8.77 39.03 9.44
N THR A 52 -9.46 38.03 9.91
CA THR A 52 -9.85 36.83 9.15
C THR A 52 -11.33 36.52 9.43
N PRO A 53 -12.00 35.73 8.57
CA PRO A 53 -13.39 35.28 8.86
C PRO A 53 -13.56 34.57 10.21
N ALA A 54 -12.50 33.92 10.70
CA ALA A 54 -12.51 33.22 11.99
C ALA A 54 -12.35 34.16 13.20
N THR A 55 -11.75 35.34 13.01
CA THR A 55 -11.54 36.37 14.04
C THR A 55 -12.50 37.54 13.89
N ALA A 56 -13.47 37.46 12.98
CA ALA A 56 -14.50 38.46 12.78
C ALA A 56 -15.48 38.49 13.98
N ALA A 57 -15.97 39.68 14.34
CA ALA A 57 -17.05 39.80 15.31
C ALA A 57 -18.32 39.07 14.77
N PRO A 58 -19.11 38.40 15.59
CA PRO A 58 -20.24 37.57 15.14
C PRO A 58 -21.30 38.30 14.30
N ASP A 59 -21.44 39.60 14.50
CA ASP A 59 -22.41 40.44 13.79
C ASP A 59 -21.80 41.21 12.62
N CYS A 60 -20.59 40.84 12.19
CA CYS A 60 -19.89 41.50 11.09
C CYS A 60 -19.97 40.69 9.80
N ASP A 61 -19.91 41.41 8.68
CA ASP A 61 -19.81 40.86 7.36
C ASP A 61 -18.59 39.90 7.22
N GLY A 62 -18.81 38.71 6.70
CA GLY A 62 -17.78 37.70 6.50
C GLY A 62 -17.40 36.89 7.75
N ALA A 63 -18.07 37.09 8.89
CA ALA A 63 -17.86 36.24 10.07
C ALA A 63 -18.34 34.80 9.80
N ILE A 64 -17.56 33.82 10.23
CA ILE A 64 -18.00 32.43 10.26
C ILE A 64 -18.93 32.27 11.46
N VAL A 65 -20.26 32.35 11.25
CA VAL A 65 -21.24 32.06 12.28
C VAL A 65 -21.21 30.55 12.53
N PRO A 66 -20.88 30.05 13.71
CA PRO A 66 -21.01 28.63 14.00
C PRO A 66 -22.49 28.25 13.84
N VAL A 67 -22.80 27.39 12.87
CA VAL A 67 -24.13 26.81 12.77
C VAL A 67 -24.35 26.03 14.07
N ALA A 68 -25.30 26.47 14.89
CA ALA A 68 -25.67 25.75 16.10
C ALA A 68 -25.98 24.31 15.70
N ALA A 69 -25.26 23.36 16.26
CA ALA A 69 -25.55 21.96 16.02
C ALA A 69 -27.03 21.71 16.35
N PRO A 70 -27.80 21.04 15.49
CA PRO A 70 -29.19 20.72 15.77
C PRO A 70 -29.25 20.01 17.12
N ALA A 71 -30.20 20.43 17.96
CA ALA A 71 -30.42 19.82 19.27
C ALA A 71 -30.51 18.29 19.10
N PRO A 72 -29.87 17.51 19.95
CA PRO A 72 -29.93 16.04 19.85
C PRO A 72 -31.39 15.62 19.85
N ALA A 73 -31.79 14.92 18.79
CA ALA A 73 -33.12 14.33 18.71
C ALA A 73 -33.36 13.42 19.93
N PRO A 74 -34.62 13.31 20.42
CA PRO A 74 -34.93 12.42 21.55
C PRO A 74 -34.32 11.04 21.27
N VAL A 75 -33.53 10.54 22.19
CA VAL A 75 -32.89 9.23 22.09
C VAL A 75 -34.02 8.20 21.98
N ALA A 76 -34.25 7.69 20.79
CA ALA A 76 -35.12 6.53 20.58
C ALA A 76 -34.55 5.37 21.41
N ALA A 77 -35.45 4.63 22.09
CA ALA A 77 -35.08 3.46 22.87
C ALA A 77 -34.12 2.56 22.06
N PRO A 78 -33.08 1.98 22.68
CA PRO A 78 -32.11 1.19 21.96
C PRO A 78 -32.81 0.07 21.21
N ALA A 79 -32.71 0.10 19.89
CA ALA A 79 -33.11 -1.02 19.05
C ALA A 79 -32.33 -2.28 19.48
N PRO A 80 -32.92 -3.48 19.44
CA PRO A 80 -32.19 -4.69 19.74
C PRO A 80 -30.93 -4.72 18.85
N PRO A 81 -29.78 -5.16 19.39
CA PRO A 81 -28.53 -5.14 18.64
C PRO A 81 -28.75 -5.88 17.31
N PRO A 82 -28.30 -5.31 16.18
CA PRO A 82 -28.35 -6.02 14.91
C PRO A 82 -27.63 -7.35 15.10
N VAL A 83 -28.30 -8.42 14.72
CA VAL A 83 -27.64 -9.74 14.65
C VAL A 83 -26.47 -9.54 13.70
N VAL A 84 -25.26 -9.45 14.27
CA VAL A 84 -24.03 -9.34 13.51
C VAL A 84 -23.95 -10.64 12.72
N ALA A 85 -24.31 -10.57 11.42
CA ALA A 85 -24.03 -11.68 10.51
C ALA A 85 -22.55 -12.00 10.70
N ALA A 86 -22.26 -13.30 10.94
CA ALA A 86 -20.87 -13.76 11.08
C ALA A 86 -20.05 -13.16 9.93
N PRO A 87 -18.87 -12.54 10.20
CA PRO A 87 -18.08 -11.95 9.14
C PRO A 87 -17.86 -13.01 8.06
N ALA A 88 -18.17 -12.65 6.81
CA ALA A 88 -17.86 -13.51 5.68
C ALA A 88 -16.39 -13.93 5.80
N PRO A 89 -16.04 -15.21 5.52
CA PRO A 89 -14.67 -15.66 5.63
C PRO A 89 -13.78 -14.71 4.84
N ALA A 90 -12.74 -14.16 5.49
CA ALA A 90 -11.81 -13.26 4.86
C ALA A 90 -11.27 -13.91 3.59
N PRO A 91 -11.15 -13.19 2.46
CA PRO A 91 -10.60 -13.76 1.23
C PRO A 91 -9.25 -14.38 1.57
N THR A 92 -9.08 -15.64 1.21
CA THR A 92 -7.80 -16.34 1.37
C THR A 92 -6.73 -15.55 0.64
N PRO A 93 -5.61 -15.19 1.30
CA PRO A 93 -4.55 -14.45 0.64
C PRO A 93 -4.08 -15.22 -0.59
N PRO A 94 -3.71 -14.56 -1.69
CA PRO A 94 -3.25 -15.20 -2.91
C PRO A 94 -2.05 -16.09 -2.59
N ALA A 95 -2.09 -17.34 -3.04
CA ALA A 95 -0.99 -18.27 -2.85
C ALA A 95 0.13 -17.97 -3.84
N ALA A 96 1.30 -17.55 -3.34
CA ALA A 96 2.49 -17.38 -4.16
C ALA A 96 3.21 -18.74 -4.30
N THR A 97 3.49 -19.13 -5.54
CA THR A 97 4.30 -20.34 -5.84
C THR A 97 5.57 -19.89 -6.57
N LYS A 98 6.72 -20.13 -5.93
CA LYS A 98 8.03 -19.85 -6.53
C LYS A 98 8.62 -21.13 -7.12
N VAL A 99 8.99 -21.08 -8.39
CA VAL A 99 9.66 -22.17 -9.11
C VAL A 99 11.02 -21.69 -9.59
N THR A 100 12.06 -22.45 -9.27
CA THR A 100 13.43 -22.14 -9.67
C THR A 100 13.90 -23.09 -10.76
N TYR A 101 14.44 -22.53 -11.82
CA TYR A 101 14.98 -23.27 -12.95
C TYR A 101 16.46 -22.97 -13.15
N ALA A 102 17.30 -24.00 -13.41
CA ALA A 102 18.66 -23.80 -13.83
C ALA A 102 18.70 -23.05 -15.18
N ALA A 103 19.46 -21.96 -15.27
CA ALA A 103 19.53 -21.17 -16.51
C ALA A 103 20.10 -21.96 -17.69
N ASP A 104 20.97 -22.91 -17.44
CA ASP A 104 21.56 -23.77 -18.46
C ASP A 104 20.52 -24.67 -19.17
N ALA A 105 19.36 -24.91 -18.51
CA ALA A 105 18.23 -25.55 -19.14
C ALA A 105 17.45 -24.62 -20.08
N PHE A 106 17.54 -23.31 -19.88
CA PHE A 106 16.83 -22.30 -20.65
C PHE A 106 17.68 -21.66 -21.73
N PHE A 107 18.98 -21.44 -21.48
CA PHE A 107 19.86 -20.65 -22.31
C PHE A 107 21.19 -21.36 -22.53
N ASP A 108 21.77 -21.14 -23.70
CA ASP A 108 23.14 -21.47 -23.92
C ASP A 108 24.09 -20.54 -23.16
N PHE A 109 25.35 -20.96 -23.05
CA PHE A 109 26.38 -20.12 -22.43
C PHE A 109 26.39 -18.72 -23.08
N ASN A 110 26.35 -17.72 -22.24
CA ASN A 110 26.40 -16.31 -22.65
C ASN A 110 25.22 -15.84 -23.55
N LYS A 111 24.15 -16.62 -23.68
CA LYS A 111 22.98 -16.25 -24.48
C LYS A 111 21.76 -15.99 -23.62
N SER A 112 20.79 -15.27 -24.22
CA SER A 112 19.45 -14.99 -23.68
C SER A 112 18.32 -15.52 -24.57
N VAL A 113 18.62 -16.28 -25.62
CA VAL A 113 17.63 -16.95 -26.45
C VAL A 113 17.21 -18.26 -25.76
N ILE A 114 15.89 -18.45 -25.56
CA ILE A 114 15.37 -19.62 -24.86
C ILE A 114 15.50 -20.86 -25.73
N LYS A 115 16.12 -21.90 -25.20
CA LYS A 115 16.27 -23.22 -25.82
C LYS A 115 14.93 -23.97 -25.89
N PRO A 116 14.78 -24.97 -26.77
CA PRO A 116 13.57 -25.79 -26.82
C PRO A 116 13.20 -26.43 -25.46
N ALA A 117 14.20 -26.93 -24.70
CA ALA A 117 13.99 -27.49 -23.38
C ALA A 117 13.46 -26.45 -22.37
N GLY A 118 13.91 -25.20 -22.44
CA GLY A 118 13.39 -24.11 -21.63
C GLY A 118 11.95 -23.75 -22.01
N LYS A 119 11.65 -23.72 -23.31
CA LYS A 119 10.28 -23.49 -23.81
C LYS A 119 9.32 -24.55 -23.29
N ALA A 120 9.69 -25.83 -23.34
CA ALA A 120 8.86 -26.93 -22.83
C ALA A 120 8.54 -26.77 -21.32
N LYS A 121 9.52 -26.32 -20.51
CA LYS A 121 9.32 -26.04 -19.08
C LYS A 121 8.38 -24.85 -18.85
N LEU A 122 8.45 -23.82 -19.67
CA LEU A 122 7.53 -22.67 -19.60
C LEU A 122 6.14 -23.05 -20.11
N ASP A 123 6.02 -23.94 -21.11
CA ASP A 123 4.72 -24.46 -21.55
C ASP A 123 4.03 -25.29 -20.45
N ASP A 124 4.78 -26.13 -19.72
CA ASP A 124 4.28 -26.85 -18.54
C ASP A 124 3.82 -25.87 -17.45
N LEU A 125 4.59 -24.83 -17.19
CA LEU A 125 4.19 -23.77 -16.24
C LEU A 125 2.89 -23.09 -16.70
N VAL A 126 2.80 -22.67 -17.96
CA VAL A 126 1.58 -22.06 -18.52
C VAL A 126 0.39 -23.00 -18.39
N GLY A 127 0.57 -24.30 -18.64
CA GLY A 127 -0.47 -25.31 -18.42
C GLY A 127 -0.98 -25.32 -16.99
N LYS A 128 -0.08 -25.29 -16.01
CA LYS A 128 -0.41 -25.34 -14.58
C LYS A 128 -1.10 -24.08 -14.04
N ILE A 129 -0.85 -22.94 -14.67
CA ILE A 129 -1.45 -21.65 -14.23
C ILE A 129 -2.80 -21.35 -14.90
N LYS A 130 -3.25 -22.14 -15.88
CA LYS A 130 -4.54 -21.94 -16.55
C LYS A 130 -5.74 -22.09 -15.61
N ASP A 131 -5.60 -22.92 -14.56
CA ASP A 131 -6.67 -23.21 -13.61
C ASP A 131 -6.63 -22.30 -12.37
N ILE A 132 -5.83 -21.24 -12.40
CA ILE A 132 -5.75 -20.25 -11.32
C ILE A 132 -6.14 -18.86 -11.84
N ASN A 133 -6.72 -18.06 -10.97
CA ASN A 133 -6.89 -16.64 -11.20
C ASN A 133 -5.52 -15.97 -11.02
N LEU A 134 -4.78 -15.85 -12.13
CA LEU A 134 -3.44 -15.29 -12.15
C LEU A 134 -3.48 -13.79 -11.83
N GLU A 135 -2.75 -13.38 -10.82
CA GLU A 135 -2.55 -11.97 -10.48
C GLU A 135 -1.27 -11.43 -11.11
N VAL A 136 -0.14 -12.07 -10.78
CA VAL A 136 1.15 -11.62 -11.27
C VAL A 136 2.13 -12.79 -11.44
N ILE A 137 3.05 -12.64 -12.40
CA ILE A 137 4.24 -13.48 -12.57
C ILE A 137 5.46 -12.58 -12.45
N ILE A 138 6.44 -12.97 -11.65
CA ILE A 138 7.71 -12.28 -11.51
C ILE A 138 8.81 -13.22 -11.98
N ALA A 139 9.54 -12.83 -13.01
CA ALA A 139 10.68 -13.57 -13.53
C ALA A 139 11.99 -12.87 -13.15
N VAL A 140 12.80 -13.53 -12.34
CA VAL A 140 14.07 -13.00 -11.83
C VAL A 140 15.24 -13.78 -12.41
N GLY A 141 16.12 -13.09 -13.13
CA GLY A 141 17.33 -13.67 -13.68
C GLY A 141 18.53 -13.51 -12.76
N HIS A 142 19.34 -14.55 -12.63
CA HIS A 142 20.60 -14.56 -11.87
C HIS A 142 21.74 -15.07 -12.73
N THR A 143 22.95 -14.65 -12.40
CA THR A 143 24.20 -15.13 -13.00
C THR A 143 25.11 -15.70 -11.92
N ASP A 144 26.19 -16.33 -12.34
CA ASP A 144 27.34 -16.57 -11.49
C ASP A 144 28.25 -15.32 -11.46
N SER A 145 29.37 -15.40 -10.76
CA SER A 145 30.34 -14.29 -10.59
C SER A 145 31.37 -14.20 -11.73
N VAL A 146 31.20 -14.95 -12.82
CA VAL A 146 32.12 -14.87 -13.97
C VAL A 146 31.74 -13.71 -14.86
N GLY A 147 32.64 -12.76 -15.02
CA GLY A 147 32.45 -11.55 -15.81
C GLY A 147 32.41 -10.29 -14.96
N SER A 148 32.07 -9.17 -15.57
CA SER A 148 31.87 -7.93 -14.82
C SER A 148 30.43 -7.83 -14.28
N ASP A 149 30.28 -7.18 -13.12
CA ASP A 149 28.97 -6.93 -12.49
C ASP A 149 27.98 -6.27 -13.48
N ALA A 150 28.45 -5.25 -14.24
CA ALA A 150 27.62 -4.57 -15.23
C ALA A 150 27.18 -5.49 -16.38
N TYR A 151 28.05 -6.42 -16.78
CA TYR A 151 27.72 -7.42 -17.79
C TYR A 151 26.69 -8.43 -17.27
N ASN A 152 26.94 -8.98 -16.08
CA ASN A 152 26.06 -9.93 -15.40
C ASN A 152 24.68 -9.34 -15.11
N GLN A 153 24.62 -8.08 -14.72
CA GLN A 153 23.37 -7.35 -14.54
C GLN A 153 22.59 -7.29 -15.86
N LYS A 154 23.20 -6.87 -16.96
CA LYS A 154 22.55 -6.82 -18.29
C LYS A 154 22.13 -8.20 -18.79
N LEU A 155 22.95 -9.24 -18.57
CA LEU A 155 22.63 -10.60 -19.01
C LEU A 155 21.42 -11.15 -18.25
N SER A 156 21.37 -10.95 -16.93
CA SER A 156 20.25 -11.39 -16.10
C SER A 156 18.93 -10.73 -16.51
N VAL A 157 18.94 -9.41 -16.79
CA VAL A 157 17.76 -8.69 -17.31
C VAL A 157 17.32 -9.26 -18.66
N ARG A 158 18.22 -9.40 -19.63
CA ARG A 158 17.86 -9.96 -20.95
C ARG A 158 17.27 -11.36 -20.85
N ARG A 159 17.71 -12.19 -19.89
CA ARG A 159 17.16 -13.53 -19.66
C ARG A 159 15.76 -13.49 -19.10
N SER A 160 15.50 -12.66 -18.10
CA SER A 160 14.14 -12.50 -17.56
C SER A 160 13.18 -11.88 -18.58
N GLU A 161 13.64 -10.93 -19.40
CA GLU A 161 12.84 -10.37 -20.49
C GLU A 161 12.50 -11.39 -21.57
N ALA A 162 13.42 -12.29 -21.92
CA ALA A 162 13.15 -13.37 -22.87
C ALA A 162 12.07 -14.33 -22.33
N VAL A 163 12.11 -14.64 -21.04
CA VAL A 163 11.04 -15.43 -20.35
C VAL A 163 9.71 -14.68 -20.45
N LYS A 164 9.68 -13.39 -20.13
CA LYS A 164 8.46 -12.58 -20.27
C LYS A 164 7.92 -12.60 -21.68
N ALA A 165 8.76 -12.34 -22.68
CA ALA A 165 8.36 -12.35 -24.09
C ALA A 165 7.74 -13.70 -24.48
N TYR A 166 8.31 -14.81 -24.00
CA TYR A 166 7.77 -16.14 -24.25
C TYR A 166 6.41 -16.36 -23.57
N LEU A 167 6.27 -16.00 -22.30
CA LEU A 167 5.00 -16.13 -21.57
C LEU A 167 3.88 -15.29 -22.21
N VAL A 168 4.21 -14.08 -22.66
CA VAL A 168 3.26 -13.22 -23.38
C VAL A 168 2.86 -13.86 -24.72
N SER A 169 3.80 -14.49 -25.46
CA SER A 169 3.49 -15.23 -26.69
C SER A 169 2.58 -16.43 -26.49
N LYS A 170 2.48 -16.92 -25.25
CA LYS A 170 1.58 -18.02 -24.84
C LYS A 170 0.24 -17.54 -24.29
N GLY A 171 -0.05 -16.23 -24.38
CA GLY A 171 -1.34 -15.66 -24.01
C GLY A 171 -1.40 -15.08 -22.60
N ILE A 172 -0.29 -15.01 -21.86
CA ILE A 172 -0.25 -14.29 -20.58
C ILE A 172 -0.22 -12.78 -20.86
N GLU A 173 -1.05 -12.03 -20.17
CA GLU A 173 -1.12 -10.58 -20.31
C GLU A 173 0.21 -9.91 -19.92
N LYS A 174 0.72 -9.02 -20.78
CA LYS A 174 2.01 -8.37 -20.62
C LYS A 174 2.13 -7.58 -19.30
N ASN A 175 1.05 -6.96 -18.85
CA ASN A 175 0.95 -6.18 -17.60
C ASN A 175 0.99 -7.05 -16.33
N ARG A 176 0.75 -8.36 -16.45
CA ARG A 176 0.85 -9.31 -15.35
C ARG A 176 2.24 -9.93 -15.21
N VAL A 177 3.16 -9.73 -16.15
CA VAL A 177 4.50 -10.31 -16.09
C VAL A 177 5.53 -9.22 -15.81
N TYR A 178 6.16 -9.32 -14.66
CA TYR A 178 7.26 -8.45 -14.24
C TYR A 178 8.60 -9.16 -14.40
N THR A 179 9.65 -8.41 -14.68
CA THR A 179 10.99 -8.94 -14.87
C THR A 179 11.99 -8.20 -14.02
N GLU A 180 12.91 -8.92 -13.45
CA GLU A 180 14.02 -8.35 -12.73
C GLU A 180 15.33 -9.11 -13.05
N GLY A 181 16.46 -8.40 -13.12
CA GLY A 181 17.77 -9.00 -13.17
C GLY A 181 18.53 -8.68 -11.89
N LYS A 182 19.02 -9.67 -11.22
CA LYS A 182 19.86 -9.53 -10.00
C LYS A 182 21.35 -9.68 -10.28
N GLY A 183 21.73 -10.03 -11.53
CA GLY A 183 23.12 -10.33 -11.83
C GLY A 183 23.67 -11.39 -10.90
N GLU A 184 24.87 -11.16 -10.38
CA GLU A 184 25.55 -12.04 -9.42
C GLU A 184 25.30 -11.70 -7.95
N LYS A 185 24.48 -10.68 -7.65
CA LYS A 185 24.32 -10.09 -6.31
C LYS A 185 23.62 -10.99 -5.30
N GLN A 186 22.93 -12.02 -5.74
CA GLN A 186 22.20 -12.94 -4.88
C GLN A 186 22.60 -14.40 -5.15
N PRO A 187 23.82 -14.80 -4.78
CA PRO A 187 24.28 -16.18 -4.92
C PRO A 187 23.52 -17.10 -3.95
N VAL A 188 23.19 -18.31 -4.40
CA VAL A 188 22.60 -19.39 -3.57
C VAL A 188 23.61 -20.49 -3.28
N ALA A 189 24.78 -20.44 -3.91
CA ALA A 189 25.88 -21.38 -3.71
C ALA A 189 27.23 -20.66 -3.88
N ASP A 190 28.31 -21.34 -3.46
CA ASP A 190 29.68 -20.79 -3.56
C ASP A 190 30.09 -20.63 -5.03
N ASN A 191 30.46 -19.42 -5.42
CA ASN A 191 30.94 -19.10 -6.76
C ASN A 191 32.39 -19.64 -7.07
N LYS A 192 33.10 -20.10 -6.05
CA LYS A 192 34.43 -20.67 -6.23
C LYS A 192 34.41 -22.02 -6.95
N THR A 193 33.33 -22.79 -6.78
CA THR A 193 33.20 -24.12 -7.42
C THR A 193 32.38 -24.04 -8.72
N SER A 194 32.63 -24.94 -9.67
CA SER A 194 31.86 -25.04 -10.91
C SER A 194 30.39 -25.39 -10.66
N GLU A 195 30.15 -26.28 -9.69
CA GLU A 195 28.81 -26.73 -9.28
C GLU A 195 28.05 -25.58 -8.62
N GLY A 196 28.72 -24.80 -7.77
CA GLY A 196 28.12 -23.63 -7.13
C GLY A 196 27.75 -22.57 -8.15
N ARG A 197 28.64 -22.26 -9.09
CA ARG A 197 28.34 -21.35 -10.20
C ARG A 197 27.16 -21.82 -11.04
N ALA A 198 27.07 -23.13 -11.33
CA ALA A 198 25.93 -23.69 -12.06
C ALA A 198 24.60 -23.47 -11.33
N LYS A 199 24.59 -23.59 -10.00
CA LYS A 199 23.42 -23.30 -9.15
C LYS A 199 23.07 -21.80 -9.16
N ASN A 200 24.07 -20.94 -9.20
CA ASN A 200 23.86 -19.48 -9.24
C ASN A 200 23.29 -19.02 -10.59
N ARG A 201 23.67 -19.68 -11.71
CA ARG A 201 23.04 -19.45 -13.00
C ARG A 201 21.64 -20.03 -13.02
N ARG A 202 20.64 -19.23 -12.65
CA ARG A 202 19.25 -19.67 -12.53
C ARG A 202 18.28 -18.56 -12.95
N VAL A 203 17.06 -18.99 -13.27
CA VAL A 203 15.90 -18.11 -13.39
C VAL A 203 14.86 -18.57 -12.37
N GLU A 204 14.42 -17.65 -11.55
CA GLU A 204 13.33 -17.85 -10.60
C GLU A 204 12.05 -17.28 -11.19
N ILE A 205 10.98 -18.04 -11.15
CA ILE A 205 9.66 -17.59 -11.60
C ILE A 205 8.71 -17.73 -10.42
N GLU A 206 8.19 -16.63 -9.97
CA GLU A 206 7.19 -16.57 -8.91
C GLU A 206 5.83 -16.30 -9.55
N VAL A 207 4.87 -17.14 -9.24
CA VAL A 207 3.50 -17.03 -9.71
C VAL A 207 2.61 -16.74 -8.51
N VAL A 208 1.90 -15.62 -8.56
CA VAL A 208 0.93 -15.21 -7.54
C VAL A 208 -0.45 -15.28 -8.16
N GLY A 209 -1.36 -15.94 -7.46
CA GLY A 209 -2.74 -16.08 -7.90
C GLY A 209 -3.56 -16.88 -6.92
N THR A 210 -4.87 -16.85 -7.09
CA THR A 210 -5.82 -17.60 -6.29
C THR A 210 -6.35 -18.80 -7.08
N ARG A 211 -6.48 -19.95 -6.42
CA ARG A 211 -7.16 -21.08 -7.04
C ARG A 211 -8.65 -20.80 -7.09
N ALA A 212 -9.26 -20.97 -8.26
CA ALA A 212 -10.71 -20.99 -8.35
C ALA A 212 -11.23 -22.12 -7.46
N ASN A 213 -12.04 -21.81 -6.47
CA ASN A 213 -12.75 -22.83 -5.70
C ASN A 213 -13.67 -23.56 -6.67
N LYS A 214 -13.40 -24.86 -6.89
CA LYS A 214 -14.32 -25.74 -7.64
C LYS A 214 -15.50 -26.09 -6.78
#